data_95bca7353e935853f2276414a7ef8be2
#
_entry.id   95bca7353e935853f2276414a7ef8be2
#
_cell.length_a   1.000
_cell.length_b   1.000
_cell.length_c   1.000
_cell.angle_alpha   90.00
_cell.angle_beta   90.00
_cell.angle_gamma   90.00
#
_symmetry.space_group_name_H-M   'P 1'
#
loop_
_entity.id
_entity.type
_entity.pdbx_description
1 polymer ?
#
loop_
_entity_poly.entity_id
_entity_poly.type
_entity_poly.pdbx_seq_one_letter_code
_entity_poly.pdbx_strand_id
1 'polypeptide(L)' 'MPGSSAPPTGVSLKVSEKGGLSVYGLGRFPVTLYKEQWLRLLEMADDIRNFVRENESRLKTKE' A
#
# COMPACT_ATOMS: atom_id res chain seq x y z
N MET A 1 -20.46 -6.10 0.35
CA MET A 1 -20.01 -5.77 0.14
C MET A 1 -19.49 -5.35 0.10
N PRO A 2 -19.66 -5.21 0.10
CA PRO A 2 -19.12 -4.79 -0.17
C PRO A 2 -18.30 -4.26 -0.18
N GLY A 3 -18.10 -4.31 -0.24
CA GLY A 3 -17.06 -3.95 -0.04
C GLY A 3 -16.38 -2.96 -0.71
N SER A 4 -16.75 -2.07 -0.88
CA SER A 4 -16.04 -1.16 -1.47
C SER A 4 -15.11 -0.62 -0.60
N SER A 5 -13.95 -0.83 -0.75
CA SER A 5 -13.02 -0.33 0.05
C SER A 5 -12.61 0.96 -0.44
N ALA A 6 -13.10 1.97 0.06
CA ALA A 6 -12.61 3.27 -0.24
C ALA A 6 -11.25 3.42 0.40
N PRO A 7 -10.30 4.08 -0.24
CA PRO A 7 -9.00 4.27 0.38
C PRO A 7 -9.12 5.16 1.59
N PRO A 8 -8.20 5.06 2.53
CA PRO A 8 -8.20 5.95 3.69
C PRO A 8 -8.07 7.40 3.26
N THR A 9 -8.45 8.26 4.17
CA THR A 9 -8.38 9.69 3.89
C THR A 9 -6.94 10.08 3.55
N GLY A 10 -6.77 10.84 2.48
CA GLY A 10 -5.46 11.31 2.11
C GLY A 10 -4.72 10.40 1.17
N VAL A 11 -5.28 9.24 0.84
CA VAL A 11 -4.62 8.33 -0.08
C VAL A 11 -5.34 8.37 -1.42
N SER A 12 -4.57 8.45 -2.49
CA SER A 12 -5.12 8.49 -3.83
C SER A 12 -4.44 7.45 -4.70
N LEU A 13 -5.15 6.99 -5.69
CA LEU A 13 -4.62 6.00 -6.62
C LEU A 13 -4.63 6.57 -8.02
N LYS A 14 -3.58 6.28 -8.77
CA LYS A 14 -3.48 6.74 -10.15
C LYS A 14 -2.76 5.73 -11.00
N VAL A 15 -3.08 5.72 -12.29
CA VAL A 15 -2.36 4.87 -13.24
C VAL A 15 -1.22 5.69 -13.80
N SER A 16 -0.01 5.15 -13.74
CA SER A 16 1.15 5.85 -14.26
C SER A 16 1.22 5.71 -15.76
N GLU A 17 2.07 6.50 -16.39
CA GLU A 17 2.20 6.46 -17.82
C GLU A 17 2.68 5.11 -18.33
N LYS A 18 3.42 4.41 -17.50
CA LYS A 18 3.97 3.12 -17.90
C LYS A 18 3.08 1.95 -17.53
N GLY A 19 1.88 2.24 -17.10
CA GLY A 19 0.95 1.17 -16.79
C GLY A 19 1.03 0.64 -15.39
N GLY A 20 1.72 1.35 -14.51
CA GLY A 20 1.77 0.95 -13.12
C GLY A 20 0.71 1.66 -12.32
N LEU A 21 0.54 1.22 -11.09
CA LEU A 21 -0.39 1.86 -10.17
C LEU A 21 0.41 2.63 -9.14
N SER A 22 0.10 3.91 -9.02
CA SER A 22 0.77 4.77 -8.05
C SER A 22 -0.15 5.04 -6.88
N VAL A 23 0.39 4.98 -5.68
CA VAL A 23 -0.35 5.26 -4.47
C VAL A 23 0.23 6.52 -3.84
N TYR A 24 -0.61 7.54 -3.71
CA TYR A 24 -0.20 8.81 -3.13
C TYR A 24 -0.76 8.93 -1.73
N GLY A 25 -0.05 9.65 -0.89
CA GLY A 25 -0.55 9.90 0.46
C GLY A 25 0.02 9.01 1.52
N LEU A 26 0.82 8.02 1.13
CA LEU A 26 1.47 7.18 2.12
C LEU A 26 2.67 7.85 2.73
N GLY A 27 3.32 8.70 1.96
CA GLY A 27 4.49 9.36 2.44
C GLY A 27 4.79 10.55 1.56
N ARG A 28 6.04 11.01 1.61
CA ARG A 28 6.44 12.17 0.85
C ARG A 28 6.38 11.91 -0.65
N PHE A 29 6.74 10.70 -1.04
CA PHE A 29 6.75 10.34 -2.45
C PHE A 29 5.76 9.22 -2.72
N PRO A 30 5.20 9.17 -3.93
CA PRO A 30 4.26 8.10 -4.25
C PRO A 30 4.99 6.78 -4.43
N VAL A 31 4.26 5.71 -4.21
CA VAL A 31 4.77 4.37 -4.42
C VAL A 31 4.14 3.85 -5.71
N THR A 32 4.98 3.42 -6.65
CA THR A 32 4.50 2.92 -7.92
C THR A 32 4.96 1.49 -8.12
N LEU A 33 4.03 0.61 -8.35
CA LEU A 33 4.31 -0.78 -8.62
C LEU A 33 3.42 -1.23 -9.76
N TYR A 34 3.80 -2.32 -10.40
CA TYR A 34 2.98 -2.86 -11.46
C TYR A 34 1.87 -3.72 -10.89
N LYS A 35 0.89 -4.01 -11.73
CA LYS A 35 -0.30 -4.74 -11.32
C LYS A 35 0.04 -6.03 -10.58
N GLU A 36 0.93 -6.82 -11.13
CA GLU A 36 1.25 -8.10 -10.52
C GLU A 36 1.86 -7.93 -9.14
N GLN A 37 2.66 -6.91 -8.97
CA GLN A 37 3.29 -6.67 -7.68
C GLN A 37 2.25 -6.28 -6.64
N TRP A 38 1.30 -5.44 -7.03
CA TRP A 38 0.25 -5.06 -6.11
C TRP A 38 -0.63 -6.24 -5.71
N LEU A 39 -0.98 -7.07 -6.70
CA LEU A 39 -1.81 -8.22 -6.41
C LEU A 39 -1.11 -9.18 -5.46
N ARG A 40 0.19 -9.35 -5.65
CA ARG A 40 0.94 -10.23 -4.78
C ARG A 40 1.01 -9.68 -3.36
N LEU A 41 1.18 -8.38 -3.23
CA LEU A 41 1.19 -7.76 -1.91
C LEU A 41 -0.14 -7.94 -1.21
N LEU A 42 -1.22 -7.83 -1.95
CA LEU A 42 -2.54 -8.00 -1.36
C LEU A 42 -2.77 -9.42 -0.90
N GLU A 43 -2.18 -10.39 -1.59
CA GLU A 43 -2.32 -11.77 -1.18
C GLU A 43 -1.58 -12.05 0.12
N MET A 44 -0.53 -11.30 0.39
CA MET A 44 0.19 -11.49 1.63
C MET A 44 -0.06 -10.36 2.61
N ALA A 45 -1.21 -9.73 2.49
CA ALA A 45 -1.54 -8.61 3.36
C ALA A 45 -1.51 -9.02 4.83
N ASP A 46 -2.08 -10.19 5.13
CA ASP A 46 -2.10 -10.65 6.52
C ASP A 46 -0.69 -10.93 7.03
N ASP A 47 0.14 -11.51 6.17
CA ASP A 47 1.51 -11.78 6.56
C ASP A 47 2.26 -10.50 6.85
N ILE A 48 2.06 -9.49 6.01
CA ILE A 48 2.71 -8.22 6.21
C ILE A 48 2.22 -7.57 7.49
N ARG A 49 0.92 -7.65 7.73
CA ARG A 49 0.34 -7.06 8.91
C ARG A 49 0.90 -7.71 10.18
N ASN A 50 0.99 -9.03 10.18
CA ASN A 50 1.55 -9.75 11.32
C ASN A 50 3.01 -9.42 11.52
N PHE A 51 3.76 -9.34 10.44
CA PHE A 51 5.18 -9.02 10.52
C PHE A 51 5.40 -7.63 11.09
N VAL A 52 4.59 -6.68 10.64
CA VAL A 52 4.69 -5.31 11.13
C VAL A 52 4.41 -5.28 12.63
N ARG A 53 3.40 -6.03 13.05
CA ARG A 53 3.03 -6.06 14.46
C ARG A 53 4.13 -6.68 15.31
N GLU A 54 4.74 -7.75 14.83
CA GLU A 54 5.78 -8.42 15.59
C GLU A 54 7.06 -7.63 15.65
N ASN A 55 7.30 -6.78 14.68
CA ASN A 55 8.51 -6.00 14.63
C ASN A 55 8.26 -4.52 14.83
N GLU A 56 7.17 -4.21 15.49
CA GLU A 56 6.75 -2.83 15.63
C GLU A 56 7.81 -1.99 16.33
N SER A 57 8.46 -2.56 17.31
CA SER A 57 9.47 -1.82 18.05
C SER A 57 10.72 -1.56 17.22
N ARG A 58 10.92 -2.35 16.18
CA ARG A 58 12.08 -2.18 15.31
C ARG A 58 11.75 -1.31 14.11
N LEU A 59 10.49 -1.25 13.74
CA LEU A 59 10.07 -0.43 12.61
C LEU A 59 9.80 0.98 13.11
N LYS A 60 10.11 1.94 12.27
CA LYS A 60 9.92 3.33 12.64
C LYS A 60 8.82 3.96 11.83
N THR A 61 8.12 4.86 12.45
CA THR A 61 7.09 5.62 11.78
C THR A 61 7.75 6.80 11.10
N LYS A 62 7.45 6.94 9.84
CA LYS A 62 8.02 8.04 9.13
C LYS A 62 7.06 9.20 9.16
N GLU A 63 7.51 10.25 9.71
CA GLU A 63 6.62 11.35 9.83
C GLU A 63 7.09 12.46 9.06
#